data_1682388602a58fc82d73c765e68f3c00
#
_entry.id   1682388602a58fc82d73c765e68f3c00
#
_cell.length_a   1.000
_cell.length_b   1.000
_cell.length_c   1.000
_cell.angle_alpha   90.00
_cell.angle_beta   90.00
_cell.angle_gamma   90.00
#
_symmetry.space_group_name_H-M   'P 1'
#
loop_
_entity.id
_entity.type
_entity.pdbx_description
1 polymer ?
#
loop_
_entity_poly.entity_id
_entity_poly.type
_entity_poly.pdbx_seq_one_letter_code
_entity_poly.pdbx_strand_id
1 'polypeptide(L)'
;KGNQITPNMIDRAKILAKKYFDEKGFKNAEIDIVQRDDVTGKNKVILDVNIDKKSKMKIRHIIIEGNENLSDRKIKGGWFRKGVLTKMNEAGKLYSFLKSKKFTDERYKEAKQNLIDKYNELGYRDMTIDVDSVWNNDEKHVNLYLKIDEGQKYYIRNITWAGNVVASTDYLNRVLGMKKGDVYNQKQLNKRLKEDEDAV
;
A
#
# COMPACT_ATOMS: atom_id res chain seq x y z
N LYS A 1 -17.73 4.93 -33.33
CA LYS A 1 -18.98 4.96 -34.15
C LYS A 1 -19.07 3.66 -34.95
N GLY A 2 -20.23 3.00 -34.98
CA GLY A 2 -20.49 1.81 -35.79
C GLY A 2 -20.28 0.45 -35.10
N ASN A 3 -19.94 0.40 -33.80
CA ASN A 3 -19.87 -0.88 -33.10
C ASN A 3 -21.26 -1.30 -32.58
N GLN A 4 -21.52 -2.60 -32.63
CA GLN A 4 -22.71 -3.17 -32.02
C GLN A 4 -22.64 -3.06 -30.49
N ILE A 5 -23.70 -2.53 -29.88
CA ILE A 5 -23.78 -2.39 -28.44
C ILE A 5 -24.57 -3.57 -27.87
N THR A 6 -23.98 -4.24 -26.88
CA THR A 6 -24.63 -5.32 -26.15
C THR A 6 -24.78 -4.93 -24.67
N PRO A 7 -25.78 -5.47 -23.93
CA PRO A 7 -25.91 -5.23 -22.50
C PRO A 7 -24.62 -5.50 -21.72
N ASN A 8 -23.93 -6.59 -22.06
CA ASN A 8 -22.64 -6.95 -21.43
C ASN A 8 -21.56 -5.87 -21.63
N MET A 9 -21.53 -5.19 -22.78
CA MET A 9 -20.59 -4.09 -23.00
C MET A 9 -20.91 -2.88 -22.10
N ILE A 10 -22.19 -2.59 -21.87
CA ILE A 10 -22.62 -1.51 -20.97
C ILE A 10 -22.23 -1.84 -19.52
N ASP A 11 -22.48 -3.05 -19.05
CA ASP A 11 -22.13 -3.49 -17.71
C ASP A 11 -20.60 -3.46 -17.49
N ARG A 12 -19.86 -3.94 -18.49
CA ARG A 12 -18.39 -3.88 -18.46
C ARG A 12 -17.86 -2.45 -18.42
N ALA A 13 -18.48 -1.54 -19.16
CA ALA A 13 -18.13 -0.12 -19.14
C ALA A 13 -18.42 0.51 -17.77
N LYS A 14 -19.57 0.18 -17.13
CA LYS A 14 -19.88 0.61 -15.76
C LYS A 14 -18.84 0.12 -14.76
N ILE A 15 -18.47 -1.16 -14.81
CA ILE A 15 -17.45 -1.76 -13.93
C ILE A 15 -16.09 -1.08 -14.11
N LEU A 16 -15.63 -0.85 -15.34
CA LEU A 16 -14.36 -0.20 -15.63
C LEU A 16 -14.34 1.25 -15.16
N ALA A 17 -15.43 1.97 -15.40
CA ALA A 17 -15.56 3.35 -14.91
C ALA A 17 -15.58 3.41 -13.39
N LYS A 18 -16.31 2.49 -12.72
CA LYS A 18 -16.33 2.39 -11.26
C LYS A 18 -14.93 2.15 -10.71
N LYS A 19 -14.21 1.16 -11.25
CA LYS A 19 -12.83 0.86 -10.88
C LYS A 19 -11.92 2.08 -11.02
N TYR A 20 -12.00 2.81 -12.12
CA TYR A 20 -11.23 4.04 -12.33
C TYR A 20 -11.49 5.08 -11.23
N PHE A 21 -12.74 5.30 -10.84
CA PHE A 21 -13.07 6.26 -9.78
C PHE A 21 -12.64 5.77 -8.39
N ASP A 22 -12.73 4.47 -8.12
CA ASP A 22 -12.23 3.86 -6.88
C ASP A 22 -10.71 4.07 -6.72
N GLU A 23 -9.92 3.85 -7.76
CA GLU A 23 -8.47 4.11 -7.79
C GLU A 23 -8.14 5.59 -7.56
N LYS A 24 -9.03 6.50 -7.92
CA LYS A 24 -8.90 7.93 -7.64
C LYS A 24 -9.43 8.34 -6.25
N GLY A 25 -9.95 7.37 -5.47
CA GLY A 25 -10.47 7.57 -4.11
C GLY A 25 -11.94 7.95 -4.02
N PHE A 26 -12.70 7.82 -5.10
CA PHE A 26 -14.13 8.08 -5.15
C PHE A 26 -14.93 6.77 -5.03
N LYS A 27 -14.81 6.09 -3.89
CA LYS A 27 -15.43 4.77 -3.67
C LYS A 27 -16.96 4.76 -3.83
N ASN A 28 -17.59 5.87 -3.57
CA ASN A 28 -19.05 6.02 -3.65
C ASN A 28 -19.51 6.62 -4.98
N ALA A 29 -18.65 6.65 -6.01
CA ALA A 29 -19.05 7.11 -7.33
C ALA A 29 -20.18 6.24 -7.89
N GLU A 30 -21.22 6.90 -8.38
CA GLU A 30 -22.36 6.28 -9.06
C GLU A 30 -22.22 6.51 -10.56
N ILE A 31 -22.36 5.44 -11.35
CA ILE A 31 -22.25 5.50 -12.80
C ILE A 31 -23.49 4.86 -13.38
N ASP A 32 -24.24 5.66 -14.10
CA ASP A 32 -25.40 5.17 -14.84
C ASP A 32 -25.21 5.39 -16.34
N ILE A 33 -25.56 4.37 -17.12
CA ILE A 33 -25.51 4.40 -18.59
C ILE A 33 -26.91 4.05 -19.08
N VAL A 34 -27.55 5.02 -19.69
CA VAL A 34 -28.88 4.88 -20.27
C VAL A 34 -28.76 4.81 -21.78
N GLN A 35 -29.35 3.79 -22.36
CA GLN A 35 -29.46 3.66 -23.79
C GLN A 35 -30.80 4.23 -24.27
N ARG A 36 -30.75 5.04 -25.32
CA ARG A 36 -31.94 5.54 -26.01
C ARG A 36 -31.78 5.42 -27.52
N ASP A 37 -32.87 5.28 -28.23
CA ASP A 37 -32.86 5.21 -29.67
C ASP A 37 -32.51 6.58 -30.29
N ASP A 38 -31.72 6.54 -31.37
CA ASP A 38 -31.43 7.74 -32.17
C ASP A 38 -32.56 7.94 -33.19
N VAL A 39 -33.40 8.93 -32.94
CA VAL A 39 -34.53 9.28 -33.82
C VAL A 39 -34.09 9.79 -35.20
N THR A 40 -32.83 10.16 -35.37
CA THR A 40 -32.28 10.70 -36.61
C THR A 40 -31.59 9.67 -37.48
N GLY A 41 -31.36 8.46 -36.96
CA GLY A 41 -30.61 7.40 -37.67
C GLY A 41 -31.20 6.02 -37.50
N LYS A 42 -31.49 5.33 -38.59
CA LYS A 42 -31.92 3.91 -38.54
C LYS A 42 -30.83 3.04 -37.91
N ASN A 43 -31.25 2.15 -37.00
CA ASN A 43 -30.37 1.18 -36.30
C ASN A 43 -29.22 1.81 -35.54
N LYS A 44 -29.43 2.99 -34.91
CA LYS A 44 -28.46 3.66 -34.07
C LYS A 44 -29.05 3.93 -32.69
N VAL A 45 -28.19 3.87 -31.69
CA VAL A 45 -28.53 4.18 -30.31
C VAL A 45 -27.57 5.23 -29.76
N ILE A 46 -28.05 6.01 -28.83
CA ILE A 46 -27.27 6.97 -28.06
C ILE A 46 -27.09 6.41 -26.66
N LEU A 47 -25.85 6.47 -26.13
CA LEU A 47 -25.56 6.15 -24.74
C LEU A 47 -25.34 7.44 -23.98
N ASP A 48 -26.20 7.70 -23.03
CA ASP A 48 -26.05 8.80 -22.07
C ASP A 48 -25.34 8.25 -20.81
N VAL A 49 -24.14 8.75 -20.55
CA VAL A 49 -23.31 8.31 -19.41
C VAL A 49 -23.38 9.38 -18.34
N ASN A 50 -24.07 9.07 -17.26
CA ASN A 50 -24.22 9.94 -16.08
C ASN A 50 -23.25 9.49 -14.98
N ILE A 51 -22.42 10.40 -14.49
CA ILE A 51 -21.41 10.10 -13.48
C ILE A 51 -21.54 11.08 -12.31
N ASP A 52 -21.93 10.56 -11.15
CA ASP A 52 -21.84 11.27 -9.89
C ASP A 52 -20.64 10.75 -9.08
N LYS A 53 -19.57 11.52 -9.06
CA LYS A 53 -18.31 11.13 -8.40
C LYS A 53 -18.43 11.04 -6.88
N LYS A 54 -19.41 11.71 -6.27
CA LYS A 54 -19.49 11.90 -4.82
C LYS A 54 -18.17 12.46 -4.23
N SER A 55 -17.98 12.33 -2.93
CA SER A 55 -16.78 12.82 -2.24
C SER A 55 -15.67 11.74 -2.22
N LYS A 56 -14.42 12.20 -2.18
CA LYS A 56 -13.29 11.27 -1.94
C LYS A 56 -13.34 10.75 -0.52
N MET A 57 -13.13 9.44 -0.38
CA MET A 57 -13.02 8.79 0.92
C MET A 57 -11.75 9.22 1.65
N LYS A 58 -11.86 9.41 2.96
CA LYS A 58 -10.75 9.77 3.86
C LYS A 58 -10.71 8.79 5.03
N ILE A 59 -9.54 8.61 5.63
CA ILE A 59 -9.40 7.82 6.85
C ILE A 59 -9.75 8.71 8.04
N ARG A 60 -10.70 8.26 8.87
CA ARG A 60 -11.07 8.91 10.12
C ARG A 60 -10.29 8.36 11.30
N HIS A 61 -10.37 7.06 11.52
CA HIS A 61 -9.68 6.38 12.61
C HIS A 61 -8.89 5.19 12.10
N ILE A 62 -7.74 4.94 12.74
CA ILE A 62 -6.94 3.75 12.56
C ILE A 62 -6.79 3.13 13.94
N ILE A 63 -7.31 1.92 14.12
CA ILE A 63 -7.20 1.13 15.34
C ILE A 63 -6.16 0.05 15.07
N ILE A 64 -5.19 -0.12 15.94
CA ILE A 64 -4.15 -1.12 15.83
C ILE A 64 -4.04 -1.84 17.15
N GLU A 65 -3.98 -3.16 17.12
CA GLU A 65 -3.80 -4.03 18.27
C GLU A 65 -2.62 -4.98 18.04
N GLY A 66 -1.95 -5.40 19.13
CA GLY A 66 -0.80 -6.31 19.08
C GLY A 66 0.55 -5.63 18.78
N ASN A 67 0.59 -4.30 18.68
CA ASN A 67 1.80 -3.53 18.41
C ASN A 67 2.58 -3.18 19.70
N GLU A 68 3.15 -4.18 20.35
CA GLU A 68 3.85 -4.02 21.64
C GLU A 68 5.18 -3.28 21.49
N ASN A 69 5.93 -3.55 20.44
CA ASN A 69 7.28 -3.00 20.20
C ASN A 69 7.32 -1.73 19.34
N LEU A 70 6.24 -1.44 18.61
CA LEU A 70 6.05 -0.19 17.90
C LEU A 70 4.83 0.56 18.41
N SER A 71 5.05 1.71 19.05
CA SER A 71 3.92 2.53 19.51
C SER A 71 3.03 3.00 18.36
N ASP A 72 1.75 3.17 18.65
CA ASP A 72 0.76 3.75 17.75
C ASP A 72 1.25 5.02 17.03
N ARG A 73 1.96 5.89 17.76
CA ARG A 73 2.53 7.12 17.21
C ARG A 73 3.56 6.85 16.13
N LYS A 74 4.38 5.80 16.27
CA LYS A 74 5.36 5.42 15.23
C LYS A 74 4.67 4.83 14.01
N ILE A 75 3.61 4.08 14.22
CA ILE A 75 2.86 3.44 13.13
C ILE A 75 1.97 4.46 12.43
N LYS A 76 1.10 5.15 13.16
CA LYS A 76 0.09 6.09 12.61
C LYS A 76 0.67 7.45 12.23
N GLY A 77 1.81 7.83 12.80
CA GLY A 77 2.37 9.17 12.72
C GLY A 77 1.75 10.13 13.72
N GLY A 78 2.54 11.11 14.16
CA GLY A 78 2.09 12.20 15.03
C GLY A 78 2.06 13.53 14.29
N TRP A 79 1.67 14.61 15.00
CA TRP A 79 1.56 15.97 14.46
C TRP A 79 2.81 16.46 13.70
N PHE A 80 4.02 16.04 14.13
CA PHE A 80 5.29 16.45 13.52
C PHE A 80 6.11 15.32 12.89
N ARG A 81 5.64 14.08 12.91
CA ARG A 81 6.40 12.93 12.39
C ARG A 81 5.57 12.08 11.44
N LYS A 82 6.19 11.66 10.35
CA LYS A 82 5.60 10.68 9.44
C LYS A 82 5.59 9.32 10.12
N GLY A 83 4.42 8.73 10.33
CA GLY A 83 4.29 7.33 10.75
C GLY A 83 4.54 6.38 9.59
N VAL A 84 4.71 5.10 9.90
CA VAL A 84 4.93 4.05 8.88
C VAL A 84 3.78 4.00 7.88
N LEU A 85 2.53 4.06 8.36
CA LEU A 85 1.33 4.06 7.52
C LEU A 85 1.12 5.37 6.74
N THR A 86 1.81 6.45 7.10
CA THR A 86 1.70 7.74 6.41
C THR A 86 2.82 7.99 5.40
N LYS A 87 3.80 7.10 5.29
CA LYS A 87 4.85 7.15 4.24
C LYS A 87 4.33 6.90 2.83
N MET A 88 3.09 7.17 2.58
CA MET A 88 2.41 6.92 1.31
C MET A 88 2.71 7.97 0.22
N ASN A 89 3.82 8.70 0.31
CA ASN A 89 4.31 9.54 -0.77
C ASN A 89 5.84 9.53 -0.80
N GLU A 90 6.40 8.97 -1.84
CA GLU A 90 7.84 8.95 -2.16
C GLU A 90 8.47 10.32 -2.41
N ALA A 91 7.70 11.36 -2.55
CA ALA A 91 8.26 12.71 -2.63
C ALA A 91 8.47 13.24 -1.21
N GLY A 92 9.71 13.30 -0.76
CA GLY A 92 10.19 13.87 0.51
C GLY A 92 9.83 15.33 0.76
N LYS A 93 8.63 15.77 0.39
CA LYS A 93 8.16 17.14 0.53
C LYS A 93 7.22 17.26 1.74
N LEU A 94 7.51 18.25 2.55
CA LEU A 94 6.80 18.75 3.74
C LEU A 94 5.27 18.93 3.57
N TYR A 95 4.74 18.69 2.38
CA TYR A 95 3.36 18.96 1.97
C TYR A 95 2.34 17.86 2.31
N SER A 96 2.77 16.72 2.83
CA SER A 96 1.81 15.65 3.21
C SER A 96 0.99 16.01 4.45
N PHE A 97 1.38 17.06 5.17
CA PHE A 97 0.77 17.51 6.39
C PHE A 97 -0.63 18.14 6.19
N LEU A 98 -0.84 18.81 5.06
CA LEU A 98 -2.09 19.48 4.73
C LEU A 98 -3.00 18.69 3.77
N LYS A 99 -2.51 17.62 3.16
CA LYS A 99 -3.34 16.77 2.30
C LYS A 99 -4.06 15.72 3.11
N SER A 100 -5.38 15.81 3.11
CA SER A 100 -6.28 14.82 3.72
C SER A 100 -5.81 13.39 3.46
N LYS A 101 -5.88 12.54 4.47
CA LYS A 101 -5.60 11.09 4.42
C LYS A 101 -6.60 10.41 3.48
N LYS A 102 -6.44 10.57 2.17
CA LYS A 102 -7.29 9.94 1.16
C LYS A 102 -7.11 8.44 1.23
N PHE A 103 -8.21 7.74 1.31
CA PHE A 103 -8.23 6.29 1.27
C PHE A 103 -8.36 5.81 -0.18
N THR A 104 -7.49 4.89 -0.59
CA THR A 104 -7.64 4.02 -1.77
C THR A 104 -7.13 2.63 -1.39
N ASP A 105 -7.67 1.59 -2.01
CA ASP A 105 -7.28 0.21 -1.69
C ASP A 105 -5.80 -0.06 -2.01
N GLU A 106 -5.29 0.51 -3.11
CA GLU A 106 -3.87 0.44 -3.46
C GLU A 106 -2.98 1.02 -2.35
N ARG A 107 -3.27 2.25 -1.93
CA ARG A 107 -2.51 2.90 -0.87
C ARG A 107 -2.58 2.14 0.45
N TYR A 108 -3.73 1.56 0.74
CA TYR A 108 -3.89 0.75 1.94
C TYR A 108 -3.04 -0.52 1.87
N LYS A 109 -3.00 -1.18 0.71
CA LYS A 109 -2.13 -2.33 0.46
C LYS A 109 -0.65 -1.97 0.62
N GLU A 110 -0.19 -0.87 0.02
CA GLU A 110 1.17 -0.35 0.18
C GLU A 110 1.49 -0.03 1.66
N ALA A 111 0.55 0.58 2.37
CA ALA A 111 0.73 0.92 3.78
C ALA A 111 0.91 -0.33 4.65
N LYS A 112 0.16 -1.40 4.39
CA LYS A 112 0.34 -2.69 5.08
C LYS A 112 1.70 -3.30 4.78
N GLN A 113 2.14 -3.29 3.52
CA GLN A 113 3.46 -3.78 3.16
C GLN A 113 4.58 -2.97 3.85
N ASN A 114 4.48 -1.65 3.86
CA ASN A 114 5.43 -0.78 4.56
C ASN A 114 5.48 -1.05 6.07
N LEU A 115 4.35 -1.45 6.66
CA LEU A 115 4.29 -1.83 8.07
C LEU A 115 5.06 -3.14 8.31
N ILE A 116 4.82 -4.16 7.49
CA ILE A 116 5.55 -5.44 7.53
C ILE A 116 7.05 -5.20 7.33
N ASP A 117 7.43 -4.43 6.31
CA ASP A 117 8.83 -4.09 6.02
C ASP A 117 9.49 -3.38 7.20
N LYS A 118 8.74 -2.50 7.89
CA LYS A 118 9.26 -1.81 9.08
C LYS A 118 9.51 -2.74 10.24
N TYR A 119 8.64 -3.70 10.49
CA TYR A 119 8.87 -4.72 11.51
C TYR A 119 10.04 -5.62 11.14
N ASN A 120 10.17 -6.00 9.87
CA ASN A 120 11.31 -6.75 9.36
C ASN A 120 12.64 -5.99 9.53
N GLU A 121 12.66 -4.66 9.32
CA GLU A 121 13.83 -3.80 9.61
C GLU A 121 14.24 -3.83 11.09
N LEU A 122 13.27 -4.04 11.99
CA LEU A 122 13.48 -4.09 13.44
C LEU A 122 13.79 -5.50 13.96
N GLY A 123 13.84 -6.49 13.07
CA GLY A 123 14.16 -7.87 13.39
C GLY A 123 12.96 -8.79 13.60
N TYR A 124 11.74 -8.30 13.45
CA TYR A 124 10.51 -9.08 13.56
C TYR A 124 10.16 -9.68 12.19
N ARG A 125 10.92 -10.71 11.80
CA ARG A 125 10.84 -11.33 10.47
C ARG A 125 9.49 -11.99 10.18
N ASP A 126 8.90 -12.57 11.20
CA ASP A 126 7.69 -13.39 11.09
C ASP A 126 6.43 -12.59 11.44
N MET A 127 6.52 -11.25 11.45
CA MET A 127 5.38 -10.37 11.69
C MET A 127 4.28 -10.58 10.67
N THR A 128 3.04 -10.74 11.16
CA THR A 128 1.84 -10.90 10.34
C THR A 128 0.77 -9.87 10.69
N ILE A 129 -0.14 -9.64 9.77
CA ILE A 129 -1.39 -8.92 10.01
C ILE A 129 -2.50 -9.95 10.00
N ASP A 130 -2.95 -10.35 11.18
CA ASP A 130 -3.91 -11.44 11.36
C ASP A 130 -5.34 -11.04 10.98
N VAL A 131 -5.69 -9.80 11.30
CA VAL A 131 -7.00 -9.24 10.95
C VAL A 131 -6.80 -7.86 10.35
N ASP A 132 -7.47 -7.63 9.26
CA ASP A 132 -7.52 -6.34 8.60
C ASP A 132 -8.98 -6.05 8.21
N SER A 133 -9.50 -4.93 8.66
CA SER A 133 -10.88 -4.55 8.38
C SER A 133 -10.98 -3.08 8.01
N VAL A 134 -11.82 -2.82 7.01
CA VAL A 134 -12.15 -1.48 6.53
C VAL A 134 -13.67 -1.34 6.51
N TRP A 135 -14.21 -0.34 7.18
CA TRP A 135 -15.65 -0.07 7.13
C TRP A 135 -15.95 1.42 7.00
N ASN A 136 -17.06 1.73 6.39
CA ASN A 136 -17.52 3.10 6.26
C ASN A 136 -17.96 3.64 7.62
N ASN A 137 -17.46 4.79 8.00
CA ASN A 137 -17.93 5.53 9.17
C ASN A 137 -19.08 6.47 8.78
N ASP A 138 -18.97 7.08 7.61
CA ASP A 138 -19.97 7.93 6.96
C ASP A 138 -19.71 7.95 5.43
N GLU A 139 -20.45 8.77 4.70
CA GLU A 139 -20.33 8.87 3.23
C GLU A 139 -18.95 9.33 2.74
N LYS A 140 -18.11 9.89 3.61
CA LYS A 140 -16.81 10.49 3.27
C LYS A 140 -15.64 9.88 4.02
N HIS A 141 -15.90 9.01 5.00
CA HIS A 141 -14.86 8.50 5.88
C HIS A 141 -14.95 6.98 6.07
N VAL A 142 -13.76 6.37 6.13
CA VAL A 142 -13.56 4.97 6.53
C VAL A 142 -12.79 4.90 7.84
N ASN A 143 -13.05 3.86 8.61
CA ASN A 143 -12.24 3.42 9.72
C ASN A 143 -11.45 2.18 9.31
N LEU A 144 -10.24 2.04 9.87
CA LEU A 144 -9.35 0.92 9.64
C LEU A 144 -9.09 0.22 10.97
N TYR A 145 -9.08 -1.10 10.96
CA TYR A 145 -8.65 -1.93 12.07
C TYR A 145 -7.59 -2.92 11.60
N LEU A 146 -6.49 -3.00 12.34
CA LEU A 146 -5.39 -3.92 12.09
C LEU A 146 -5.07 -4.64 13.39
N LYS A 147 -5.13 -5.97 13.38
CA LYS A 147 -4.56 -6.81 14.45
C LYS A 147 -3.27 -7.41 13.94
N ILE A 148 -2.19 -7.16 14.68
CA ILE A 148 -0.84 -7.60 14.33
C ILE A 148 -0.37 -8.68 15.29
N ASP A 149 0.34 -9.66 14.76
CA ASP A 149 1.24 -10.52 15.53
C ASP A 149 2.68 -10.14 15.15
N GLU A 150 3.42 -9.56 16.10
CA GLU A 150 4.79 -9.13 15.84
C GLU A 150 5.76 -10.32 15.73
N GLY A 151 5.40 -11.48 16.27
CA GLY A 151 6.27 -12.63 16.38
C GLY A 151 7.50 -12.38 17.27
N GLN A 152 8.55 -13.16 17.03
CA GLN A 152 9.79 -13.04 17.81
C GLN A 152 10.83 -12.19 17.09
N LYS A 153 11.67 -11.52 17.88
CA LYS A 153 12.79 -10.74 17.37
C LYS A 153 13.98 -11.64 17.06
N TYR A 154 14.49 -11.56 15.85
CA TYR A 154 15.62 -12.35 15.36
C TYR A 154 16.94 -11.59 15.42
N TYR A 155 18.02 -12.33 15.71
CA TYR A 155 19.38 -11.84 15.76
C TYR A 155 20.27 -12.72 14.87
N ILE A 156 21.33 -12.12 14.33
CA ILE A 156 22.32 -12.84 13.53
C ILE A 156 23.13 -13.76 14.45
N ARG A 157 22.99 -15.06 14.28
CA ARG A 157 23.76 -16.04 15.03
C ARG A 157 25.19 -16.17 14.51
N ASN A 158 25.34 -16.26 13.19
CA ASN A 158 26.63 -16.40 12.55
C ASN A 158 26.54 -15.96 11.09
N ILE A 159 27.68 -15.57 10.50
CA ILE A 159 27.85 -15.28 9.09
C ILE A 159 29.03 -16.11 8.61
N THR A 160 28.82 -16.94 7.61
CA THR A 160 29.84 -17.78 7.00
C THR A 160 29.90 -17.51 5.51
N TRP A 161 31.09 -17.33 5.00
CA TRP A 161 31.34 -17.16 3.57
C TRP A 161 31.89 -18.48 3.00
N ALA A 162 31.40 -18.88 1.85
CA ALA A 162 31.87 -20.04 1.13
C ALA A 162 32.14 -19.67 -0.34
N GLY A 163 33.24 -20.17 -0.89
CA GLY A 163 33.63 -19.89 -2.28
C GLY A 163 34.25 -18.52 -2.52
N ASN A 164 34.62 -17.77 -1.48
CA ASN A 164 35.20 -16.43 -1.56
C ASN A 164 36.69 -16.45 -1.95
N VAL A 165 37.00 -16.95 -3.15
CA VAL A 165 38.36 -17.07 -3.65
C VAL A 165 38.98 -15.72 -3.99
N VAL A 166 38.19 -14.76 -4.43
CA VAL A 166 38.65 -13.44 -4.93
C VAL A 166 38.69 -12.40 -3.81
N ALA A 167 37.79 -12.48 -2.83
CA ALA A 167 37.65 -11.50 -1.76
C ALA A 167 37.90 -12.14 -0.39
N SER A 168 38.65 -11.47 0.49
CA SER A 168 38.87 -11.96 1.85
C SER A 168 37.60 -11.89 2.69
N THR A 169 37.45 -12.79 3.66
CA THR A 169 36.34 -12.80 4.62
C THR A 169 36.20 -11.45 5.35
N ASP A 170 37.31 -10.81 5.71
CA ASP A 170 37.29 -9.50 6.39
C ASP A 170 36.77 -8.38 5.49
N TYR A 171 37.11 -8.43 4.21
CA TYR A 171 36.56 -7.49 3.23
C TYR A 171 35.05 -7.68 3.09
N LEU A 172 34.59 -8.91 2.88
CA LEU A 172 33.16 -9.24 2.74
C LEU A 172 32.36 -8.85 3.97
N ASN A 173 32.88 -9.09 5.18
CA ASN A 173 32.23 -8.68 6.43
C ASN A 173 32.11 -7.16 6.55
N ARG A 174 33.11 -6.39 6.10
CA ARG A 174 33.05 -4.93 6.09
C ARG A 174 32.01 -4.41 5.10
N VAL A 175 31.95 -4.96 3.89
CA VAL A 175 30.98 -4.57 2.87
C VAL A 175 29.57 -4.93 3.33
N LEU A 176 29.35 -6.11 3.89
CA LEU A 176 28.05 -6.51 4.41
C LEU A 176 27.58 -5.60 5.55
N GLY A 177 28.51 -5.12 6.40
CA GLY A 177 28.21 -4.19 7.49
C GLY A 177 27.29 -4.76 8.56
N MET A 178 27.27 -6.09 8.72
CA MET A 178 26.48 -6.83 9.71
C MET A 178 27.42 -7.82 10.43
N LYS A 179 27.16 -8.11 11.69
CA LYS A 179 27.96 -9.04 12.50
C LYS A 179 27.10 -9.92 13.38
N LYS A 180 27.71 -10.96 13.93
CA LYS A 180 27.09 -11.81 14.93
C LYS A 180 26.56 -10.98 16.11
N GLY A 181 25.32 -11.22 16.52
CA GLY A 181 24.62 -10.53 17.60
C GLY A 181 23.83 -9.30 17.15
N ASP A 182 24.02 -8.82 15.93
CA ASP A 182 23.19 -7.73 15.39
C ASP A 182 21.75 -8.20 15.21
N VAL A 183 20.82 -7.25 15.28
CA VAL A 183 19.42 -7.49 14.92
C VAL A 183 19.34 -7.85 13.43
N TYR A 184 18.63 -8.92 13.13
CA TYR A 184 18.40 -9.34 11.75
C TYR A 184 17.57 -8.30 10.99
N ASN A 185 18.16 -7.69 9.99
CA ASN A 185 17.52 -6.69 9.13
C ASN A 185 17.49 -7.16 7.68
N GLN A 186 16.35 -7.74 7.28
CA GLN A 186 16.14 -8.31 5.94
C GLN A 186 16.40 -7.27 4.83
N LYS A 187 15.95 -6.04 5.04
CA LYS A 187 16.09 -4.99 4.04
C LYS A 187 17.55 -4.60 3.84
N GLN A 188 18.30 -4.43 4.94
CA GLN A 188 19.72 -4.15 4.87
C GLN A 188 20.48 -5.29 4.20
N LEU A 189 20.15 -6.54 4.54
CA LEU A 189 20.75 -7.72 3.93
C LEU A 189 20.49 -7.75 2.41
N ASN A 190 19.24 -7.58 2.00
CA ASN A 190 18.88 -7.58 0.57
C ASN A 190 19.58 -6.44 -0.18
N LYS A 191 19.65 -5.26 0.42
CA LYS A 191 20.34 -4.12 -0.18
C LYS A 191 21.81 -4.45 -0.41
N ARG A 192 22.51 -4.95 0.62
CA ARG A 192 23.95 -5.27 0.54
C ARG A 192 24.28 -6.44 -0.39
N LEU A 193 23.35 -7.38 -0.60
CA LEU A 193 23.57 -8.55 -1.45
C LEU A 193 23.10 -8.37 -2.90
N LYS A 194 22.23 -7.41 -3.19
CA LYS A 194 21.54 -7.37 -4.49
C LYS A 194 21.44 -5.99 -5.15
N GLU A 195 21.46 -4.91 -4.37
CA GLU A 195 21.09 -3.58 -4.87
C GLU A 195 22.24 -2.58 -4.86
N ASP A 196 23.26 -2.78 -4.02
CA ASP A 196 24.41 -1.88 -3.97
C ASP A 196 25.36 -2.18 -5.15
N GLU A 197 26.01 -1.14 -5.70
CA GLU A 197 27.05 -1.30 -6.73
C GLU A 197 28.22 -2.16 -6.23
N ASP A 198 28.50 -2.11 -4.91
CA ASP A 198 29.48 -2.94 -4.22
C ASP A 198 28.83 -4.20 -3.59
N ALA A 199 27.77 -4.74 -4.18
CA ALA A 199 27.10 -5.92 -3.67
C ALA A 199 28.08 -7.12 -3.57
N VAL A 200 27.90 -7.91 -2.51
CA VAL A 200 28.76 -9.07 -2.18
C VAL A 200 28.35 -10.31 -2.97
#